data_31c733a75308ab197866955caf4d4da4
#
_entry.id   31c733a75308ab197866955caf4d4da4
#
_cell.length_a   1.000
_cell.length_b   1.000
_cell.length_c   1.000
_cell.angle_alpha   90.00
_cell.angle_beta   90.00
_cell.angle_gamma   90.00
#
_symmetry.space_group_name_H-M   'P 1'
#
loop_
_entity.id
_entity.type
_entity.pdbx_description
1 polymer ?
#
loop_
_entity_poly.entity_id
_entity_poly.type
_entity_poly.pdbx_seq_one_letter_code
_entity_poly.pdbx_strand_id
1 'polypeptide(L)'
;MIDPYAIDITALPPGAPAPLQPDQYAPHIALILPLNSPSFAPHAMAVQQGFLAAAGSQARSFPVRVYSSADEGKEAIDIYRQAQANGAVAVAGPLTRSGVALLAGYTNITLPTLALNTTDSKPESDKLYFFGLIPETEARQAAQLAFAANLRDATIINTGTALSKRLVLAFEDEWKKLGGNITAEVTYKEGDDASVLLNLPVAPWLVEPEPVPPITVISETGEVSTTTPKRTGPPPLAPGNIVFLAGDNKQARLIRPYLNPSLPVYATSQLFNMHADTLTNYDLNEIHFVDMPWLLQPDHPAVMIYPRSDTSYDTDKERLYAFGIDAYRLLQMLLNDKLRSSLPMDGVTGRIHLAEPNLFQRDAITATFRYGRGLTPEGLAAVEAERAAAKAAEIAARRAAENATPAP
;
A
#
# COMPACT_ATOMS: atom_id res chain seq x y z
N MET A 1 42.49 -40.42 27.95
CA MET A 1 41.80 -39.16 28.44
C MET A 1 40.44 -39.18 27.76
N ILE A 2 39.37 -39.49 28.51
CA ILE A 2 38.01 -39.55 27.97
C ILE A 2 37.53 -38.08 27.98
N ASP A 3 37.06 -37.63 26.83
CA ASP A 3 36.49 -36.30 26.69
C ASP A 3 35.17 -36.24 27.53
N PRO A 4 35.10 -35.42 28.59
CA PRO A 4 33.91 -35.39 29.46
C PRO A 4 32.67 -34.75 28.79
N TYR A 5 32.80 -34.27 27.55
CA TYR A 5 31.71 -33.71 26.77
C TYR A 5 31.22 -34.55 25.60
N ALA A 6 31.78 -35.79 25.44
CA ALA A 6 31.27 -36.74 24.44
C ALA A 6 29.91 -37.28 24.89
N ILE A 7 28.83 -36.70 24.38
CA ILE A 7 27.46 -37.24 24.58
C ILE A 7 27.34 -38.50 23.74
N ASP A 8 27.12 -39.61 24.38
CA ASP A 8 26.84 -40.90 23.73
C ASP A 8 25.41 -40.84 23.12
N ILE A 9 25.33 -40.54 21.82
CA ILE A 9 24.08 -40.45 21.07
C ILE A 9 23.33 -41.79 20.95
N THR A 10 23.96 -42.91 21.30
CA THR A 10 23.33 -44.24 21.28
C THR A 10 22.41 -44.47 22.50
N ALA A 11 22.49 -43.60 23.52
CA ALA A 11 21.73 -43.73 24.77
C ALA A 11 20.39 -42.95 24.79
N LEU A 12 20.00 -42.27 23.71
CA LEU A 12 18.75 -41.52 23.68
C LEU A 12 17.56 -42.44 23.44
N PRO A 13 16.46 -42.31 24.20
CA PRO A 13 15.27 -43.10 23.99
C PRO A 13 14.65 -42.79 22.61
N PRO A 14 13.98 -43.78 21.96
CA PRO A 14 13.29 -43.58 20.68
C PRO A 14 12.28 -42.43 20.77
N GLY A 15 12.48 -41.39 19.95
CA GLY A 15 11.63 -40.19 19.96
C GLY A 15 12.18 -38.99 20.73
N ALA A 16 13.35 -39.10 21.36
CA ALA A 16 14.03 -37.93 21.90
C ALA A 16 14.49 -36.98 20.75
N PRO A 17 14.29 -35.68 20.85
CA PRO A 17 14.84 -34.73 19.86
C PRO A 17 16.37 -34.91 19.78
N ALA A 18 16.92 -34.94 18.57
CA ALA A 18 18.36 -35.00 18.37
C ALA A 18 19.06 -33.87 19.15
N PRO A 19 20.24 -34.14 19.76
CA PRO A 19 20.99 -33.11 20.45
C PRO A 19 21.30 -31.98 19.49
N LEU A 20 21.05 -30.74 19.90
CA LEU A 20 21.26 -29.55 19.11
C LEU A 20 22.75 -29.42 18.72
N GLN A 21 23.01 -29.12 17.47
CA GLN A 21 24.39 -28.87 17.00
C GLN A 21 24.92 -27.59 17.65
N PRO A 22 26.26 -27.47 17.97
CA PRO A 22 26.81 -26.29 18.64
C PRO A 22 26.48 -24.95 17.98
N ASP A 23 26.33 -24.92 16.67
CA ASP A 23 25.94 -23.73 15.90
C ASP A 23 24.45 -23.35 16.06
N GLN A 24 23.62 -24.21 16.61
CA GLN A 24 22.21 -23.94 16.93
C GLN A 24 22.05 -22.98 18.13
N TYR A 25 23.08 -22.85 18.95
CA TYR A 25 23.11 -21.92 20.07
C TYR A 25 23.76 -20.55 19.73
N ALA A 26 24.27 -20.40 18.52
CA ALA A 26 24.89 -19.14 18.12
C ALA A 26 23.86 -18.00 18.09
N PRO A 27 24.22 -16.77 18.55
CA PRO A 27 23.34 -15.62 18.50
C PRO A 27 22.81 -15.37 17.08
N HIS A 28 21.49 -15.23 16.95
CA HIS A 28 20.84 -15.04 15.65
C HIS A 28 19.52 -14.27 15.80
N ILE A 29 19.05 -13.74 14.70
CA ILE A 29 17.67 -13.20 14.57
C ILE A 29 16.77 -14.35 14.15
N ALA A 30 15.71 -14.57 14.92
CA ALA A 30 14.69 -15.57 14.56
C ALA A 30 13.63 -14.92 13.66
N LEU A 31 13.34 -15.54 12.51
CA LEU A 31 12.25 -15.16 11.62
C LEU A 31 11.20 -16.28 11.64
N ILE A 32 10.06 -16.04 12.29
CA ILE A 32 8.96 -16.99 12.44
C ILE A 32 7.92 -16.72 11.35
N LEU A 33 7.70 -17.71 10.48
CA LEU A 33 6.79 -17.56 9.34
C LEU A 33 5.99 -18.86 9.08
N PRO A 34 4.75 -18.76 8.54
CA PRO A 34 3.88 -19.90 8.24
C PRO A 34 4.25 -20.58 6.91
N LEU A 35 5.52 -20.96 6.75
CA LEU A 35 6.04 -21.56 5.50
C LEU A 35 5.55 -22.98 5.23
N ASN A 36 5.05 -23.66 6.26
CA ASN A 36 4.46 -24.99 6.13
C ASN A 36 2.93 -24.94 5.99
N SER A 37 2.34 -23.75 5.98
CA SER A 37 0.91 -23.55 5.76
C SER A 37 0.59 -23.51 4.27
N PRO A 38 -0.26 -24.40 3.71
CA PRO A 38 -0.60 -24.37 2.28
C PRO A 38 -1.17 -23.03 1.80
N SER A 39 -1.95 -22.35 2.66
CA SER A 39 -2.60 -21.08 2.32
C SER A 39 -1.68 -19.88 2.42
N PHE A 40 -0.71 -19.89 3.35
CA PHE A 40 0.12 -18.70 3.63
C PHE A 40 1.55 -18.82 3.10
N ALA A 41 2.04 -20.02 2.78
CA ALA A 41 3.42 -20.24 2.37
C ALA A 41 3.89 -19.33 1.21
N PRO A 42 3.13 -19.14 0.11
CA PRO A 42 3.58 -18.28 -0.99
C PRO A 42 3.77 -16.82 -0.57
N HIS A 43 2.91 -16.31 0.32
CA HIS A 43 2.99 -14.95 0.86
C HIS A 43 4.11 -14.83 1.90
N ALA A 44 4.26 -15.82 2.76
CA ALA A 44 5.33 -15.89 3.76
C ALA A 44 6.72 -15.96 3.11
N MET A 45 6.86 -16.64 1.97
CA MET A 45 8.10 -16.70 1.19
C MET A 45 8.50 -15.31 0.66
N ALA A 46 7.54 -14.50 0.22
CA ALA A 46 7.83 -13.14 -0.24
C ALA A 46 8.35 -12.28 0.92
N VAL A 47 7.72 -12.34 2.09
CA VAL A 47 8.21 -11.67 3.31
C VAL A 47 9.61 -12.15 3.69
N GLN A 48 9.84 -13.47 3.68
CA GLN A 48 11.14 -14.05 3.97
C GLN A 48 12.24 -13.51 3.05
N GLN A 49 11.98 -13.51 1.74
CA GLN A 49 12.97 -13.05 0.77
C GLN A 49 13.31 -11.57 0.94
N GLY A 50 12.32 -10.71 1.16
CA GLY A 50 12.54 -9.29 1.44
C GLY A 50 13.32 -9.07 2.75
N PHE A 51 12.99 -9.80 3.80
CA PHE A 51 13.70 -9.76 5.08
C PHE A 51 15.16 -10.19 4.94
N LEU A 52 15.42 -11.25 4.20
CA LEU A 52 16.77 -11.76 3.94
C LEU A 52 17.58 -10.83 3.00
N ALA A 53 16.93 -10.20 2.02
CA ALA A 53 17.56 -9.21 1.16
C ALA A 53 18.05 -8.01 1.97
N ALA A 54 17.25 -7.53 2.92
CA ALA A 54 17.66 -6.47 3.82
C ALA A 54 18.78 -6.91 4.78
N ALA A 55 18.72 -8.13 5.30
CA ALA A 55 19.79 -8.69 6.13
C ALA A 55 21.12 -8.79 5.38
N GLY A 56 21.09 -9.24 4.13
CA GLY A 56 22.27 -9.37 3.27
C GLY A 56 22.91 -8.04 2.88
N SER A 57 22.16 -6.94 2.92
CA SER A 57 22.71 -5.60 2.64
C SER A 57 23.51 -5.00 3.81
N GLN A 58 23.49 -5.62 4.98
CA GLN A 58 24.17 -5.12 6.19
C GLN A 58 25.43 -5.95 6.51
N ALA A 59 26.60 -5.31 6.46
CA ALA A 59 27.89 -5.98 6.67
C ALA A 59 28.11 -6.51 8.11
N ARG A 60 27.34 -6.04 9.09
CA ARG A 60 27.46 -6.43 10.51
C ARG A 60 26.07 -6.65 11.12
N SER A 61 25.49 -7.83 10.87
CA SER A 61 24.25 -8.25 11.52
C SER A 61 24.37 -9.66 12.06
N PHE A 62 23.52 -10.02 13.00
CA PHE A 62 23.34 -11.41 13.39
C PHE A 62 22.79 -12.21 12.21
N PRO A 63 23.18 -13.48 12.04
CA PRO A 63 22.61 -14.35 11.03
C PRO A 63 21.10 -14.49 11.27
N VAL A 64 20.34 -14.63 10.20
CA VAL A 64 18.88 -14.88 10.28
C VAL A 64 18.65 -16.38 10.23
N ARG A 65 17.87 -16.91 11.18
CA ARG A 65 17.34 -18.28 11.16
C ARG A 65 15.85 -18.26 11.01
N VAL A 66 15.37 -19.05 10.07
CA VAL A 66 13.94 -19.17 9.77
C VAL A 66 13.34 -20.31 10.56
N TYR A 67 12.24 -20.02 11.25
CA TYR A 67 11.43 -20.98 12.00
C TYR A 67 10.07 -21.11 11.31
N SER A 68 9.80 -22.27 10.77
CA SER A 68 8.59 -22.52 9.98
C SER A 68 7.48 -23.09 10.84
N SER A 69 6.26 -22.58 10.66
CA SER A 69 5.04 -23.13 11.26
C SER A 69 4.06 -23.61 10.20
N ALA A 70 3.18 -24.52 10.58
CA ALA A 70 2.02 -24.90 9.79
C ALA A 70 0.76 -24.10 10.22
N ASP A 71 0.63 -23.83 11.52
CA ASP A 71 -0.48 -23.07 12.11
C ASP A 71 0.05 -22.17 13.25
N GLU A 72 0.39 -20.92 12.90
CA GLU A 72 0.88 -19.94 13.87
C GLU A 72 -0.11 -19.68 15.01
N GLY A 73 -1.42 -19.82 14.76
CA GLY A 73 -2.45 -19.66 15.78
C GLY A 73 -2.37 -20.70 16.92
N LYS A 74 -1.61 -21.76 16.72
CA LYS A 74 -1.36 -22.81 17.74
C LYS A 74 0.12 -22.88 18.16
N GLU A 75 1.03 -22.64 17.23
CA GLU A 75 2.45 -22.96 17.36
C GLU A 75 3.33 -21.75 17.74
N ALA A 76 2.83 -20.50 17.60
CA ALA A 76 3.64 -19.30 17.71
C ALA A 76 4.41 -19.19 19.04
N ILE A 77 3.79 -19.54 20.17
CA ILE A 77 4.45 -19.50 21.49
C ILE A 77 5.55 -20.57 21.60
N ASP A 78 5.28 -21.78 21.16
CA ASP A 78 6.26 -22.88 21.26
C ASP A 78 7.46 -22.63 20.33
N ILE A 79 7.23 -22.10 19.12
CA ILE A 79 8.29 -21.70 18.21
C ILE A 79 9.09 -20.52 18.77
N TYR A 80 8.44 -19.53 19.41
CA TYR A 80 9.12 -18.44 20.10
C TYR A 80 10.04 -18.97 21.19
N ARG A 81 9.55 -19.88 22.04
CA ARG A 81 10.36 -20.53 23.09
C ARG A 81 11.54 -21.32 22.52
N GLN A 82 11.30 -22.03 21.42
CA GLN A 82 12.36 -22.77 20.72
C GLN A 82 13.42 -21.81 20.18
N ALA A 83 13.02 -20.70 19.52
CA ALA A 83 13.95 -19.70 19.04
C ALA A 83 14.79 -19.10 20.18
N GLN A 84 14.14 -18.75 21.30
CA GLN A 84 14.79 -18.25 22.50
C GLN A 84 15.81 -19.27 23.07
N ALA A 85 15.41 -20.52 23.20
CA ALA A 85 16.28 -21.60 23.69
C ALA A 85 17.48 -21.86 22.75
N ASN A 86 17.31 -21.61 21.45
CA ASN A 86 18.35 -21.73 20.43
C ASN A 86 19.23 -20.49 20.28
N GLY A 87 19.14 -19.53 21.22
CA GLY A 87 20.03 -18.36 21.26
C GLY A 87 19.56 -17.19 20.38
N ALA A 88 18.29 -17.09 20.03
CA ALA A 88 17.79 -15.91 19.35
C ALA A 88 18.00 -14.65 20.23
N VAL A 89 18.41 -13.55 19.60
CA VAL A 89 18.63 -12.24 20.23
C VAL A 89 17.46 -11.28 19.96
N ALA A 90 16.71 -11.53 18.89
CA ALA A 90 15.49 -10.82 18.52
C ALA A 90 14.60 -11.73 17.66
N VAL A 91 13.31 -11.41 17.59
CA VAL A 91 12.32 -12.20 16.85
C VAL A 91 11.52 -11.30 15.91
N ALA A 92 11.40 -11.71 14.64
CA ALA A 92 10.42 -11.19 13.69
C ALA A 92 9.35 -12.26 13.43
N GLY A 93 8.10 -11.87 13.41
CA GLY A 93 6.95 -12.79 13.33
C GLY A 93 6.23 -12.96 14.67
N PRO A 94 5.11 -13.67 14.70
CA PRO A 94 4.46 -14.35 13.60
C PRO A 94 3.83 -13.39 12.55
N LEU A 95 3.40 -13.97 11.41
CA LEU A 95 2.84 -13.21 10.29
C LEU A 95 1.29 -13.20 10.29
N THR A 96 0.66 -14.27 10.75
CA THR A 96 -0.81 -14.37 10.73
C THR A 96 -1.44 -13.65 11.92
N ARG A 97 -2.64 -13.09 11.72
CA ARG A 97 -3.39 -12.43 12.80
C ARG A 97 -3.61 -13.35 14.00
N SER A 98 -3.92 -14.63 13.78
CA SER A 98 -4.11 -15.62 14.84
C SER A 98 -2.83 -15.87 15.64
N GLY A 99 -1.69 -15.98 14.97
CA GLY A 99 -0.39 -16.10 15.62
C GLY A 99 0.00 -14.86 16.42
N VAL A 100 -0.25 -13.68 15.86
CA VAL A 100 0.00 -12.40 16.56
C VAL A 100 -0.90 -12.26 17.80
N ALA A 101 -2.19 -12.59 17.68
CA ALA A 101 -3.11 -12.55 18.82
C ALA A 101 -2.70 -13.53 19.93
N LEU A 102 -2.25 -14.73 19.55
CA LEU A 102 -1.73 -15.73 20.50
C LEU A 102 -0.47 -15.21 21.21
N LEU A 103 0.47 -14.63 20.47
CA LEU A 103 1.71 -14.09 21.04
C LEU A 103 1.47 -12.84 21.90
N ALA A 104 0.49 -11.99 21.55
CA ALA A 104 0.14 -10.80 22.32
C ALA A 104 -0.32 -11.12 23.74
N GLY A 105 -1.00 -12.25 23.94
CA GLY A 105 -1.40 -12.75 25.27
C GLY A 105 -0.29 -13.50 26.04
N TYR A 106 0.91 -13.62 25.46
CA TYR A 106 2.00 -14.33 26.12
C TYR A 106 2.85 -13.37 26.99
N THR A 107 2.87 -13.61 28.30
CA THR A 107 3.52 -12.72 29.29
C THR A 107 5.06 -12.81 29.29
N ASN A 108 5.64 -13.91 28.81
CA ASN A 108 7.08 -14.18 28.92
C ASN A 108 7.85 -13.83 27.64
N ILE A 109 7.49 -12.73 26.97
CA ILE A 109 8.28 -12.19 25.87
C ILE A 109 9.45 -11.40 26.45
N THR A 110 10.65 -11.94 26.35
CA THR A 110 11.87 -11.37 26.94
C THR A 110 12.80 -10.75 25.88
N LEU A 111 12.63 -11.11 24.61
CA LEU A 111 13.43 -10.61 23.49
C LEU A 111 12.69 -9.47 22.77
N PRO A 112 13.43 -8.50 22.19
CA PRO A 112 12.84 -7.57 21.21
C PRO A 112 12.12 -8.35 20.14
N THR A 113 10.81 -8.15 20.00
CA THR A 113 9.95 -8.94 19.11
C THR A 113 9.12 -8.02 18.25
N LEU A 114 9.17 -8.21 16.92
CA LEU A 114 8.35 -7.51 15.95
C LEU A 114 7.36 -8.51 15.33
N ALA A 115 6.12 -8.48 15.79
CA ALA A 115 5.03 -9.21 15.14
C ALA A 115 4.72 -8.58 13.77
N LEU A 116 4.55 -9.40 12.74
CA LEU A 116 4.40 -8.99 11.34
C LEU A 116 2.91 -8.84 10.93
N ASN A 117 2.09 -8.50 11.88
CA ASN A 117 0.69 -8.13 11.73
C ASN A 117 0.23 -7.38 12.98
N THR A 118 -1.07 -7.07 13.04
CA THR A 118 -1.69 -6.40 14.20
C THR A 118 -2.79 -7.25 14.80
N THR A 119 -3.14 -6.94 16.04
CA THR A 119 -4.26 -7.52 16.78
C THR A 119 -4.98 -6.42 17.55
N ASP A 120 -6.25 -6.63 17.87
CA ASP A 120 -7.03 -5.74 18.73
C ASP A 120 -6.66 -5.93 20.21
N SER A 121 -5.93 -7.00 20.55
CA SER A 121 -5.49 -7.30 21.90
C SER A 121 -4.28 -6.44 22.27
N LYS A 122 -4.34 -5.84 23.44
CA LYS A 122 -3.18 -5.12 24.00
C LYS A 122 -2.07 -6.13 24.33
N PRO A 123 -0.79 -5.83 24.00
CA PRO A 123 0.30 -6.74 24.32
C PRO A 123 0.55 -6.78 25.84
N GLU A 124 0.83 -7.96 26.36
CA GLU A 124 1.20 -8.18 27.75
C GLU A 124 2.68 -7.82 28.04
N SER A 125 3.48 -7.61 27.00
CA SER A 125 4.90 -7.27 27.10
C SER A 125 5.22 -5.98 26.36
N ASP A 126 6.05 -5.14 26.97
CA ASP A 126 6.62 -3.92 26.39
C ASP A 126 7.67 -4.18 25.28
N LYS A 127 8.13 -5.42 25.17
CA LYS A 127 9.08 -5.85 24.12
C LYS A 127 8.42 -6.38 22.85
N LEU A 128 7.08 -6.48 22.83
CA LEU A 128 6.32 -6.88 21.65
C LEU A 128 5.83 -5.64 20.91
N TYR A 129 6.29 -5.51 19.68
CA TYR A 129 5.90 -4.47 18.74
C TYR A 129 5.13 -5.08 17.56
N PHE A 130 4.31 -4.26 16.94
CA PHE A 130 3.47 -4.65 15.82
C PHE A 130 3.82 -3.82 14.59
N PHE A 131 3.91 -4.47 13.45
CA PHE A 131 4.01 -3.84 12.14
C PHE A 131 3.25 -4.68 11.13
N GLY A 132 2.37 -4.06 10.33
CA GLY A 132 1.54 -4.77 9.35
C GLY A 132 1.15 -3.89 8.18
N LEU A 133 0.86 -4.53 7.05
CA LEU A 133 0.21 -3.88 5.92
C LEU A 133 -1.29 -3.83 6.18
N ILE A 134 -1.78 -2.71 6.67
CA ILE A 134 -3.17 -2.52 7.11
C ILE A 134 -3.90 -1.67 6.06
N PRO A 135 -4.75 -2.25 5.19
CA PRO A 135 -5.44 -1.49 4.15
C PRO A 135 -6.35 -0.38 4.70
N GLU A 136 -6.86 -0.53 5.92
CA GLU A 136 -7.67 0.48 6.58
C GLU A 136 -6.91 1.77 6.85
N THR A 137 -5.58 1.72 7.07
CA THR A 137 -4.77 2.93 7.22
C THR A 137 -4.67 3.70 5.92
N GLU A 138 -4.65 3.01 4.79
CA GLU A 138 -4.66 3.63 3.46
C GLU A 138 -6.01 4.30 3.17
N ALA A 139 -7.13 3.70 3.59
CA ALA A 139 -8.45 4.30 3.47
C ALA A 139 -8.56 5.59 4.31
N ARG A 140 -8.01 5.60 5.54
CA ARG A 140 -7.92 6.83 6.35
C ARG A 140 -7.04 7.88 5.68
N GLN A 141 -5.89 7.47 5.13
CA GLN A 141 -5.00 8.38 4.42
C GLN A 141 -5.67 8.96 3.16
N ALA A 142 -6.46 8.20 2.42
CA ALA A 142 -7.25 8.70 1.30
C ALA A 142 -8.25 9.77 1.74
N ALA A 143 -8.91 9.59 2.90
CA ALA A 143 -9.79 10.59 3.49
C ALA A 143 -9.02 11.88 3.84
N GLN A 144 -7.86 11.77 4.48
CA GLN A 144 -7.00 12.91 4.84
C GLN A 144 -6.55 13.70 3.61
N LEU A 145 -6.12 13.00 2.55
CA LEU A 145 -5.69 13.61 1.29
C LEU A 145 -6.84 14.37 0.61
N ALA A 146 -8.01 13.77 0.51
CA ALA A 146 -9.17 14.41 -0.07
C ALA A 146 -9.63 15.62 0.76
N PHE A 147 -9.61 15.51 2.07
CA PHE A 147 -9.95 16.62 2.97
C PHE A 147 -8.95 17.78 2.88
N ALA A 148 -7.66 17.49 2.77
CA ALA A 148 -6.60 18.47 2.55
C ALA A 148 -6.73 19.20 1.20
N ALA A 149 -7.33 18.57 0.20
CA ALA A 149 -7.68 19.17 -1.09
C ALA A 149 -8.98 20.02 -1.04
N ASN A 150 -9.48 20.39 0.15
CA ASN A 150 -10.72 21.13 0.39
C ASN A 150 -12.00 20.45 -0.09
N LEU A 151 -11.99 19.12 -0.20
CA LEU A 151 -13.19 18.34 -0.48
C LEU A 151 -13.91 18.04 0.83
N ARG A 152 -15.24 17.96 0.81
CA ARG A 152 -16.05 17.89 2.05
C ARG A 152 -17.21 16.90 1.98
N ASP A 153 -17.67 16.55 0.79
CA ASP A 153 -18.88 15.75 0.56
C ASP A 153 -18.50 14.47 -0.18
N ALA A 154 -18.52 13.33 0.51
CA ALA A 154 -18.11 12.06 -0.04
C ALA A 154 -19.30 11.16 -0.39
N THR A 155 -19.29 10.63 -1.60
CA THR A 155 -20.09 9.45 -1.99
C THR A 155 -19.18 8.23 -1.98
N ILE A 156 -19.59 7.18 -1.33
CA ILE A 156 -18.80 5.95 -1.17
C ILE A 156 -19.33 4.88 -2.10
N ILE A 157 -18.43 4.22 -2.84
CA ILE A 157 -18.75 3.03 -3.63
C ILE A 157 -18.16 1.80 -2.93
N ASN A 158 -19.06 0.94 -2.44
CA ASN A 158 -18.76 -0.32 -1.79
C ASN A 158 -18.92 -1.47 -2.79
N THR A 159 -17.91 -2.28 -3.02
CA THR A 159 -17.97 -3.41 -3.95
C THR A 159 -18.51 -4.70 -3.31
N GLY A 160 -18.98 -4.64 -2.07
CA GLY A 160 -19.66 -5.74 -1.37
C GLY A 160 -18.75 -6.81 -0.78
N THR A 161 -17.42 -6.74 -1.01
CA THR A 161 -16.47 -7.69 -0.42
C THR A 161 -16.23 -7.41 1.06
N ALA A 162 -15.73 -8.39 1.81
CA ALA A 162 -15.36 -8.19 3.21
C ALA A 162 -14.29 -7.09 3.38
N LEU A 163 -13.32 -7.02 2.45
CA LEU A 163 -12.29 -5.98 2.46
C LEU A 163 -12.91 -4.61 2.16
N SER A 164 -13.74 -4.50 1.12
CA SER A 164 -14.41 -3.25 0.76
C SER A 164 -15.16 -2.65 1.94
N LYS A 165 -15.94 -3.47 2.68
CA LYS A 165 -16.65 -3.02 3.89
C LYS A 165 -15.72 -2.46 4.97
N ARG A 166 -14.58 -3.09 5.19
CA ARG A 166 -13.57 -2.61 6.15
C ARG A 166 -12.96 -1.28 5.71
N LEU A 167 -12.65 -1.14 4.41
CA LEU A 167 -12.15 0.12 3.85
C LEU A 167 -13.16 1.25 3.98
N VAL A 168 -14.44 0.97 3.70
CA VAL A 168 -15.54 1.93 3.85
C VAL A 168 -15.62 2.42 5.29
N LEU A 169 -15.67 1.51 6.26
CA LEU A 169 -15.74 1.87 7.67
C LEU A 169 -14.56 2.74 8.12
N ALA A 170 -13.34 2.39 7.66
CA ALA A 170 -12.15 3.14 8.01
C ALA A 170 -12.13 4.54 7.38
N PHE A 171 -12.56 4.66 6.11
CA PHE A 171 -12.70 5.95 5.44
C PHE A 171 -13.75 6.82 6.12
N GLU A 172 -14.94 6.29 6.38
CA GLU A 172 -16.04 7.02 7.02
C GLU A 172 -15.67 7.54 8.39
N ASP A 173 -15.04 6.69 9.22
CA ASP A 173 -14.62 7.08 10.57
C ASP A 173 -13.65 8.27 10.51
N GLU A 174 -12.64 8.20 9.65
CA GLU A 174 -11.67 9.28 9.49
C GLU A 174 -12.31 10.52 8.87
N TRP A 175 -13.14 10.35 7.84
CA TRP A 175 -13.81 11.46 7.14
C TRP A 175 -14.69 12.27 8.08
N LYS A 176 -15.47 11.59 8.94
CA LYS A 176 -16.31 12.21 9.96
C LYS A 176 -15.48 12.93 11.04
N LYS A 177 -14.35 12.34 11.47
CA LYS A 177 -13.41 12.99 12.41
C LYS A 177 -12.82 14.29 11.86
N LEU A 178 -12.53 14.32 10.57
CA LEU A 178 -12.04 15.51 9.88
C LEU A 178 -13.11 16.59 9.69
N GLY A 179 -14.40 16.26 9.87
CA GLY A 179 -15.52 17.16 9.66
C GLY A 179 -16.13 17.08 8.24
N GLY A 180 -15.81 16.02 7.49
CA GLY A 180 -16.43 15.73 6.20
C GLY A 180 -17.81 15.13 6.34
N ASN A 181 -18.63 15.29 5.30
CA ASN A 181 -19.98 14.76 5.20
C ASN A 181 -20.03 13.54 4.27
N ILE A 182 -20.77 12.50 4.64
CA ILE A 182 -21.07 11.35 3.78
C ILE A 182 -22.42 11.61 3.13
N THR A 183 -22.40 11.84 1.82
CA THR A 183 -23.63 12.11 1.04
C THR A 183 -24.40 10.83 0.80
N ALA A 184 -23.70 9.75 0.45
CA ALA A 184 -24.32 8.43 0.24
C ALA A 184 -23.26 7.31 0.27
N GLU A 185 -23.71 6.10 0.57
CA GLU A 185 -23.02 4.84 0.28
C GLU A 185 -23.81 4.06 -0.77
N VAL A 186 -23.14 3.69 -1.85
CA VAL A 186 -23.72 2.90 -2.95
C VAL A 186 -22.98 1.58 -3.04
N THR A 187 -23.70 0.47 -2.95
CA THR A 187 -23.12 -0.86 -3.20
C THR A 187 -23.24 -1.18 -4.68
N TYR A 188 -22.11 -1.53 -5.31
CA TYR A 188 -22.05 -1.98 -6.70
C TYR A 188 -21.23 -3.26 -6.80
N LYS A 189 -21.82 -4.30 -7.36
CA LYS A 189 -21.18 -5.59 -7.61
C LYS A 189 -21.08 -5.84 -9.10
N GLU A 190 -20.13 -6.68 -9.51
CA GLU A 190 -20.04 -7.13 -10.90
C GLU A 190 -21.36 -7.77 -11.35
N GLY A 191 -21.91 -7.25 -12.44
CA GLY A 191 -23.20 -7.68 -12.98
C GLY A 191 -24.41 -6.85 -12.55
N ASP A 192 -24.26 -5.90 -11.63
CA ASP A 192 -25.32 -4.95 -11.28
C ASP A 192 -25.58 -3.95 -12.44
N ASP A 193 -26.75 -3.32 -12.42
CA ASP A 193 -27.07 -2.27 -13.39
C ASP A 193 -26.16 -1.04 -13.19
N ALA A 194 -25.35 -0.74 -14.19
CA ALA A 194 -24.42 0.40 -14.17
C ALA A 194 -25.13 1.77 -14.16
N SER A 195 -26.45 1.83 -14.41
CA SER A 195 -27.20 3.08 -14.36
C SER A 195 -27.17 3.75 -12.98
N VAL A 196 -27.00 2.98 -11.91
CA VAL A 196 -26.81 3.47 -10.55
C VAL A 196 -25.56 4.36 -10.42
N LEU A 197 -24.52 4.05 -11.19
CA LEU A 197 -23.27 4.80 -11.17
C LEU A 197 -23.33 6.10 -11.98
N LEU A 198 -24.19 6.17 -13.00
CA LEU A 198 -24.42 7.39 -13.79
C LEU A 198 -25.08 8.49 -12.99
N ASN A 199 -25.87 8.11 -11.99
CA ASN A 199 -26.68 9.01 -11.15
C ASN A 199 -26.27 8.93 -9.68
N LEU A 200 -24.97 8.91 -9.42
CA LEU A 200 -24.48 8.90 -8.05
C LEU A 200 -25.02 10.12 -7.27
N PRO A 201 -25.53 9.92 -6.06
CA PRO A 201 -25.88 11.01 -5.18
C PRO A 201 -24.65 11.86 -4.87
N VAL A 202 -24.73 13.17 -5.13
CA VAL A 202 -23.70 14.16 -4.80
C VAL A 202 -24.32 15.31 -4.07
N ALA A 203 -23.56 16.01 -3.25
CA ALA A 203 -24.06 17.20 -2.56
C ALA A 203 -24.46 18.28 -3.59
N PRO A 204 -25.64 18.93 -3.42
CA PRO A 204 -26.08 19.97 -4.33
C PRO A 204 -25.24 21.23 -4.20
N TRP A 205 -25.32 22.10 -5.19
CA TRP A 205 -24.75 23.42 -5.08
C TRP A 205 -25.41 24.19 -3.94
N LEU A 206 -24.58 24.80 -3.07
CA LEU A 206 -25.05 25.75 -2.06
C LEU A 206 -25.49 27.07 -2.69
N VAL A 207 -24.81 27.45 -3.78
CA VAL A 207 -25.17 28.61 -4.64
C VAL A 207 -25.04 28.12 -6.08
N GLU A 208 -26.13 28.22 -6.85
CA GLU A 208 -26.07 27.81 -8.25
C GLU A 208 -25.04 28.63 -9.03
N PRO A 209 -24.24 28.01 -9.92
CA PRO A 209 -23.29 28.72 -10.74
C PRO A 209 -24.01 29.68 -11.67
N GLU A 210 -23.43 30.89 -11.85
CA GLU A 210 -24.00 31.88 -12.75
C GLU A 210 -24.25 31.29 -14.15
N PRO A 211 -25.39 31.66 -14.78
CA PRO A 211 -25.69 31.20 -16.12
C PRO A 211 -24.59 31.69 -17.09
N VAL A 212 -24.28 30.86 -18.09
CA VAL A 212 -23.29 31.21 -19.11
C VAL A 212 -23.72 32.54 -19.76
N PRO A 213 -22.87 33.57 -19.77
CA PRO A 213 -23.23 34.88 -20.34
C PRO A 213 -23.57 34.73 -21.82
N PRO A 214 -24.57 35.43 -22.32
CA PRO A 214 -24.95 35.39 -23.73
C PRO A 214 -23.80 35.93 -24.61
N ILE A 215 -23.53 35.22 -25.71
CA ILE A 215 -22.55 35.64 -26.71
C ILE A 215 -23.30 36.45 -27.78
N THR A 216 -22.87 37.67 -28.00
CA THR A 216 -23.38 38.51 -29.08
C THR A 216 -22.48 38.30 -30.31
N VAL A 217 -23.06 37.79 -31.39
CA VAL A 217 -22.38 37.65 -32.67
C VAL A 217 -22.94 38.70 -33.63
N ILE A 218 -22.03 39.47 -34.21
CA ILE A 218 -22.37 40.44 -35.28
C ILE A 218 -22.04 39.73 -36.60
N SER A 219 -23.04 39.50 -37.44
CA SER A 219 -22.84 38.95 -38.79
C SER A 219 -22.13 39.95 -39.71
N GLU A 220 -21.53 39.45 -40.78
CA GLU A 220 -20.90 40.35 -41.80
C GLU A 220 -21.90 41.33 -42.44
N THR A 221 -23.18 41.08 -42.31
CA THR A 221 -24.28 41.97 -42.75
C THR A 221 -24.71 42.98 -41.70
N GLY A 222 -24.04 43.03 -40.53
CA GLY A 222 -24.33 43.98 -39.48
C GLY A 222 -25.51 43.57 -38.56
N GLU A 223 -26.09 42.40 -38.75
CA GLU A 223 -27.13 41.90 -37.86
C GLU A 223 -26.54 41.42 -36.53
N VAL A 224 -27.07 41.92 -35.43
CA VAL A 224 -26.67 41.55 -34.07
C VAL A 224 -27.57 40.42 -33.59
N SER A 225 -27.03 39.25 -33.42
CA SER A 225 -27.71 38.12 -32.80
C SER A 225 -27.10 37.78 -31.44
N THR A 226 -27.92 37.72 -30.41
CA THR A 226 -27.48 37.31 -29.08
C THR A 226 -27.95 35.88 -28.83
N THR A 227 -26.99 34.97 -28.66
CA THR A 227 -27.29 33.56 -28.42
C THR A 227 -26.72 33.16 -27.05
N THR A 228 -27.54 32.64 -26.18
CA THR A 228 -27.05 32.00 -24.97
C THR A 228 -26.54 30.58 -25.33
N PRO A 229 -25.22 30.34 -25.18
CA PRO A 229 -24.67 29.03 -25.52
C PRO A 229 -25.37 27.96 -24.68
N LYS A 230 -25.94 26.97 -25.34
CA LYS A 230 -26.48 25.81 -24.66
C LYS A 230 -25.28 25.00 -24.11
N ARG A 231 -25.25 24.82 -22.82
CA ARG A 231 -24.19 23.99 -22.20
C ARG A 231 -24.22 22.60 -22.81
N THR A 232 -23.16 22.24 -23.54
CA THR A 232 -22.96 20.90 -24.08
C THR A 232 -22.17 20.09 -23.05
N GLY A 233 -22.82 19.08 -22.47
CA GLY A 233 -22.23 18.21 -21.46
C GLY A 233 -23.04 18.14 -20.16
N PRO A 234 -22.70 17.22 -19.24
CA PRO A 234 -23.35 17.15 -17.95
C PRO A 234 -23.17 18.46 -17.17
N PRO A 235 -24.12 18.82 -16.30
CA PRO A 235 -24.00 20.01 -15.45
C PRO A 235 -22.74 19.88 -14.60
N PRO A 236 -22.03 21.02 -14.32
CA PRO A 236 -20.89 20.97 -13.42
C PRO A 236 -21.36 20.51 -12.05
N LEU A 237 -20.54 19.67 -11.43
CA LEU A 237 -20.78 19.22 -10.06
C LEU A 237 -20.47 20.36 -9.09
N ALA A 238 -21.19 20.40 -7.97
CA ALA A 238 -20.84 21.30 -6.87
C ALA A 238 -19.39 21.05 -6.43
N PRO A 239 -18.61 22.10 -6.15
CA PRO A 239 -17.26 21.93 -5.63
C PRO A 239 -17.31 21.21 -4.28
N GLY A 240 -16.29 20.42 -3.98
CA GLY A 240 -16.20 19.72 -2.71
C GLY A 240 -16.70 18.26 -2.73
N ASN A 241 -17.33 17.81 -3.82
CA ASN A 241 -17.75 16.41 -3.96
C ASN A 241 -16.58 15.49 -4.36
N ILE A 242 -16.57 14.29 -3.77
CA ILE A 242 -15.65 13.20 -4.13
C ILE A 242 -16.37 11.86 -4.21
N VAL A 243 -15.70 10.89 -4.82
CA VAL A 243 -16.02 9.46 -4.66
C VAL A 243 -14.86 8.79 -3.93
N PHE A 244 -15.17 8.04 -2.87
CA PHE A 244 -14.27 7.03 -2.34
C PHE A 244 -14.63 5.66 -2.92
N LEU A 245 -13.72 5.04 -3.67
CA LEU A 245 -13.92 3.74 -4.30
C LEU A 245 -13.21 2.65 -3.50
N ALA A 246 -13.98 1.85 -2.77
CA ALA A 246 -13.48 0.70 -2.01
C ALA A 246 -13.56 -0.58 -2.85
N GLY A 247 -12.58 -0.78 -3.75
CA GLY A 247 -12.53 -1.92 -4.65
C GLY A 247 -11.11 -2.24 -5.11
N ASP A 248 -11.00 -3.29 -5.93
CA ASP A 248 -9.76 -3.69 -6.58
C ASP A 248 -9.63 -3.10 -8.00
N ASN A 249 -8.51 -3.40 -8.69
CA ASN A 249 -8.23 -2.93 -10.05
C ASN A 249 -9.33 -3.32 -11.05
N LYS A 250 -9.78 -4.59 -11.01
CA LYS A 250 -10.81 -5.09 -11.93
C LYS A 250 -12.13 -4.37 -11.73
N GLN A 251 -12.55 -4.22 -10.47
CA GLN A 251 -13.80 -3.53 -10.11
C GLN A 251 -13.74 -2.04 -10.47
N ALA A 252 -12.62 -1.39 -10.20
CA ALA A 252 -12.44 0.03 -10.53
C ALA A 252 -12.56 0.29 -12.04
N ARG A 253 -12.02 -0.57 -12.88
CA ARG A 253 -12.14 -0.47 -14.34
C ARG A 253 -13.56 -0.66 -14.83
N LEU A 254 -14.37 -1.47 -14.16
CA LEU A 254 -15.79 -1.61 -14.47
C LEU A 254 -16.61 -0.39 -14.03
N ILE A 255 -16.19 0.29 -12.96
CA ILE A 255 -16.93 1.38 -12.32
C ILE A 255 -16.58 2.74 -12.93
N ARG A 256 -15.28 3.04 -13.08
CA ARG A 256 -14.78 4.39 -13.45
C ARG A 256 -15.38 4.98 -14.73
N PRO A 257 -15.61 4.21 -15.83
CA PRO A 257 -16.20 4.75 -17.05
C PRO A 257 -17.63 5.31 -16.89
N TYR A 258 -18.35 4.88 -15.87
CA TYR A 258 -19.72 5.34 -15.58
C TYR A 258 -19.75 6.56 -14.64
N LEU A 259 -18.62 6.90 -14.01
CA LEU A 259 -18.56 8.06 -13.13
C LEU A 259 -18.38 9.35 -13.94
N ASN A 260 -18.94 10.44 -13.44
CA ASN A 260 -18.69 11.75 -14.03
C ASN A 260 -17.19 12.05 -14.05
N PRO A 261 -16.60 12.39 -15.21
CA PRO A 261 -15.16 12.64 -15.33
C PRO A 261 -14.63 13.76 -14.42
N SER A 262 -15.49 14.75 -14.09
CA SER A 262 -15.12 15.88 -13.22
C SER A 262 -15.16 15.55 -11.72
N LEU A 263 -15.61 14.35 -11.35
CA LEU A 263 -15.70 13.93 -9.96
C LEU A 263 -14.37 13.30 -9.52
N PRO A 264 -13.65 13.90 -8.57
CA PRO A 264 -12.44 13.30 -8.02
C PRO A 264 -12.73 11.94 -7.40
N VAL A 265 -11.93 10.93 -7.73
CA VAL A 265 -12.05 9.59 -7.19
C VAL A 265 -10.81 9.28 -6.38
N TYR A 266 -11.01 8.81 -5.14
CA TYR A 266 -9.95 8.41 -4.22
C TYR A 266 -10.09 6.92 -3.89
N ALA A 267 -8.96 6.25 -3.75
CA ALA A 267 -8.92 4.82 -3.50
C ALA A 267 -7.66 4.41 -2.72
N THR A 268 -7.53 3.12 -2.42
CA THR A 268 -6.36 2.52 -1.76
C THR A 268 -5.43 1.84 -2.78
N SER A 269 -4.31 1.29 -2.31
CA SER A 269 -3.37 0.50 -3.09
C SER A 269 -4.01 -0.70 -3.83
N GLN A 270 -5.18 -1.15 -3.38
CA GLN A 270 -5.89 -2.28 -4.00
C GLN A 270 -6.22 -2.06 -5.49
N LEU A 271 -6.28 -0.79 -5.93
CA LEU A 271 -6.48 -0.46 -7.34
C LEU A 271 -5.24 -0.64 -8.21
N PHE A 272 -4.05 -0.60 -7.63
CA PHE A 272 -2.81 -0.63 -8.40
C PHE A 272 -2.36 -2.05 -8.68
N ASN A 273 -2.16 -2.37 -9.97
CA ASN A 273 -1.54 -3.59 -10.44
C ASN A 273 -0.36 -3.22 -11.35
N MET A 274 0.87 -3.52 -10.89
CA MET A 274 2.10 -3.17 -11.60
C MET A 274 2.27 -3.90 -12.93
N HIS A 275 1.62 -5.05 -13.11
CA HIS A 275 1.68 -5.88 -14.31
C HIS A 275 0.54 -5.58 -15.29
N ALA A 276 -0.41 -4.73 -14.93
CA ALA A 276 -1.47 -4.36 -15.85
C ALA A 276 -0.92 -3.53 -17.01
N ASP A 277 -1.36 -3.87 -18.22
CA ASP A 277 -1.03 -3.11 -19.41
C ASP A 277 -1.54 -1.66 -19.30
N THR A 278 -0.73 -0.72 -19.77
CA THR A 278 -1.06 0.71 -19.73
C THR A 278 -2.35 1.03 -20.48
N LEU A 279 -2.63 0.38 -21.60
CA LEU A 279 -3.87 0.58 -22.34
C LEU A 279 -5.08 0.16 -21.51
N THR A 280 -4.95 -0.96 -20.81
CA THR A 280 -5.99 -1.49 -19.92
C THR A 280 -6.28 -0.58 -18.74
N ASN A 281 -5.27 0.13 -18.24
CA ASN A 281 -5.41 1.05 -17.11
C ASN A 281 -5.87 2.47 -17.53
N TYR A 282 -6.09 2.76 -18.81
CA TYR A 282 -6.61 4.07 -19.23
C TYR A 282 -7.96 4.39 -18.61
N ASP A 283 -8.79 3.39 -18.36
CA ASP A 283 -10.07 3.56 -17.68
C ASP A 283 -9.92 4.08 -16.24
N LEU A 284 -8.76 3.90 -15.62
CA LEU A 284 -8.48 4.35 -14.26
C LEU A 284 -7.94 5.79 -14.20
N ASN A 285 -7.71 6.45 -15.33
CA ASN A 285 -7.16 7.80 -15.33
C ASN A 285 -7.95 8.74 -14.41
N GLU A 286 -7.24 9.64 -13.73
CA GLU A 286 -7.73 10.61 -12.75
C GLU A 286 -8.19 9.98 -11.41
N ILE A 287 -7.94 8.70 -11.16
CA ILE A 287 -8.12 8.15 -9.82
C ILE A 287 -6.87 8.43 -8.99
N HIS A 288 -7.07 9.05 -7.83
CA HIS A 288 -6.05 9.24 -6.80
C HIS A 288 -6.00 8.03 -5.89
N PHE A 289 -4.81 7.54 -5.62
CA PHE A 289 -4.62 6.39 -4.73
C PHE A 289 -3.32 6.52 -3.94
N VAL A 290 -3.11 5.63 -3.00
CA VAL A 290 -1.89 5.53 -2.21
C VAL A 290 -1.29 4.15 -2.36
N ASP A 291 0.04 4.06 -2.47
CA ASP A 291 0.78 2.80 -2.44
C ASP A 291 2.20 3.03 -1.93
N MET A 292 3.03 2.02 -1.92
CA MET A 292 4.38 2.09 -1.37
C MET A 292 5.43 2.59 -2.37
N PRO A 293 6.51 3.24 -1.90
CA PRO A 293 7.64 3.66 -2.73
C PRO A 293 8.24 2.51 -3.56
N TRP A 294 8.29 1.30 -3.01
CA TRP A 294 8.79 0.10 -3.69
C TRP A 294 8.18 -0.10 -5.08
N LEU A 295 6.88 0.18 -5.22
CA LEU A 295 6.15 0.00 -6.47
C LEU A 295 6.11 1.25 -7.35
N LEU A 296 6.07 2.44 -6.74
CA LEU A 296 5.80 3.70 -7.44
C LEU A 296 7.05 4.55 -7.70
N GLN A 297 8.12 4.35 -6.94
CA GLN A 297 9.37 5.12 -7.03
C GLN A 297 10.59 4.20 -7.08
N PRO A 298 10.84 3.52 -8.22
CA PRO A 298 11.95 2.58 -8.34
C PRO A 298 13.34 3.22 -8.19
N ASP A 299 13.43 4.51 -8.38
CA ASP A 299 14.63 5.36 -8.27
C ASP A 299 14.79 6.01 -6.88
N HIS A 300 13.86 5.74 -5.95
CA HIS A 300 13.94 6.26 -4.59
C HIS A 300 15.18 5.70 -3.86
N PRO A 301 15.99 6.53 -3.16
CA PRO A 301 17.21 6.08 -2.50
C PRO A 301 17.01 4.88 -1.55
N ALA A 302 15.92 4.87 -0.77
CA ALA A 302 15.60 3.76 0.13
C ALA A 302 15.26 2.46 -0.62
N VAL A 303 14.79 2.55 -1.87
CA VAL A 303 14.42 1.41 -2.72
C VAL A 303 15.63 0.86 -3.47
N MET A 304 16.48 1.72 -4.01
CA MET A 304 17.64 1.34 -4.83
C MET A 304 18.70 0.51 -4.09
N ILE A 305 18.70 0.54 -2.76
CA ILE A 305 19.65 -0.18 -1.92
C ILE A 305 19.46 -1.71 -2.01
N TYR A 306 18.23 -2.14 -2.26
CA TYR A 306 17.84 -3.55 -2.19
C TYR A 306 17.70 -4.17 -3.58
N PRO A 307 18.07 -5.46 -3.74
CA PRO A 307 17.80 -6.18 -4.96
C PRO A 307 16.30 -6.27 -5.21
N ARG A 308 15.90 -6.26 -6.48
CA ARG A 308 14.51 -6.50 -6.83
C ARG A 308 14.11 -7.94 -6.52
N SER A 309 12.84 -8.15 -6.29
CA SER A 309 12.26 -9.46 -6.05
C SER A 309 12.33 -10.36 -7.29
N ASP A 310 11.88 -11.58 -7.16
CA ASP A 310 11.68 -12.48 -8.30
C ASP A 310 10.65 -11.88 -9.27
N THR A 311 10.96 -11.87 -10.57
CA THR A 311 10.10 -11.33 -11.64
C THR A 311 8.76 -12.06 -11.78
N SER A 312 8.60 -13.21 -11.14
CA SER A 312 7.34 -13.98 -11.09
C SER A 312 6.34 -13.46 -10.06
N TYR A 313 6.73 -12.49 -9.23
CA TYR A 313 5.85 -11.97 -8.18
C TYR A 313 4.73 -11.12 -8.78
N ASP A 314 3.51 -11.37 -8.29
CA ASP A 314 2.38 -10.48 -8.46
C ASP A 314 2.54 -9.23 -7.56
N THR A 315 1.69 -8.24 -7.76
CA THR A 315 1.77 -6.97 -7.02
C THR A 315 1.66 -7.14 -5.51
N ASP A 316 0.89 -8.12 -5.05
CA ASP A 316 0.73 -8.36 -3.61
C ASP A 316 1.97 -9.01 -3.00
N LYS A 317 2.63 -9.91 -3.73
CA LYS A 317 3.91 -10.47 -3.28
C LYS A 317 5.03 -9.43 -3.30
N GLU A 318 5.02 -8.50 -4.25
CA GLU A 318 5.93 -7.35 -4.25
C GLU A 318 5.75 -6.47 -3.00
N ARG A 319 4.51 -6.22 -2.60
CA ARG A 319 4.23 -5.50 -1.35
C ARG A 319 4.74 -6.26 -0.13
N LEU A 320 4.58 -7.58 -0.11
CA LEU A 320 5.06 -8.44 0.97
C LEU A 320 6.60 -8.53 1.00
N TYR A 321 7.25 -8.52 -0.15
CA TYR A 321 8.70 -8.45 -0.23
C TYR A 321 9.22 -7.13 0.37
N ALA A 322 8.65 -6.01 -0.04
CA ALA A 322 8.97 -4.69 0.52
C ALA A 322 8.70 -4.63 2.03
N PHE A 323 7.60 -5.22 2.46
CA PHE A 323 7.27 -5.35 3.88
C PHE A 323 8.32 -6.12 4.67
N GLY A 324 8.84 -7.22 4.12
CA GLY A 324 9.93 -7.97 4.71
C GLY A 324 11.21 -7.14 4.89
N ILE A 325 11.54 -6.28 3.91
CA ILE A 325 12.69 -5.36 4.00
C ILE A 325 12.53 -4.41 5.20
N ASP A 326 11.41 -3.73 5.31
CA ASP A 326 11.20 -2.76 6.39
C ASP A 326 11.05 -3.44 7.75
N ALA A 327 10.46 -4.65 7.80
CA ALA A 327 10.39 -5.45 9.02
C ALA A 327 11.79 -5.75 9.59
N TYR A 328 12.76 -6.12 8.74
CA TYR A 328 14.14 -6.30 9.16
C TYR A 328 14.75 -5.00 9.70
N ARG A 329 14.55 -3.88 9.00
CA ARG A 329 15.08 -2.56 9.42
C ARG A 329 14.53 -2.13 10.77
N LEU A 330 13.22 -2.30 10.98
CA LEU A 330 12.57 -2.00 12.26
C LEU A 330 13.09 -2.90 13.39
N LEU A 331 13.24 -4.20 13.13
CA LEU A 331 13.79 -5.12 14.12
C LEU A 331 15.24 -4.75 14.51
N GLN A 332 16.05 -4.29 13.57
CA GLN A 332 17.39 -3.78 13.85
C GLN A 332 17.37 -2.52 14.73
N MET A 333 16.37 -1.65 14.57
CA MET A 333 16.20 -0.48 15.45
C MET A 333 15.81 -0.90 16.87
N LEU A 334 14.92 -1.89 17.00
CA LEU A 334 14.53 -2.47 18.29
C LEU A 334 15.73 -3.12 19.00
N LEU A 335 16.49 -3.92 18.27
CA LEU A 335 17.67 -4.64 18.79
C LEU A 335 18.77 -3.69 19.27
N ASN A 336 18.95 -2.55 18.62
CA ASN A 336 20.02 -1.58 18.91
C ASN A 336 19.54 -0.39 19.77
N ASP A 337 18.33 -0.42 20.31
CA ASP A 337 17.68 0.66 21.09
C ASP A 337 17.72 2.04 20.38
N LYS A 338 17.51 2.02 19.06
CA LYS A 338 17.60 3.23 18.20
C LYS A 338 16.23 3.80 17.80
N LEU A 339 15.13 3.32 18.36
CA LEU A 339 13.79 3.74 17.95
C LEU A 339 13.62 5.26 17.98
N ARG A 340 13.95 5.89 19.12
CA ARG A 340 13.71 7.33 19.29
C ARG A 340 14.56 8.22 18.39
N SER A 341 15.74 7.76 17.98
CA SER A 341 16.67 8.52 17.16
C SER A 341 16.51 8.28 15.65
N SER A 342 15.81 7.21 15.26
CA SER A 342 15.73 6.77 13.88
C SER A 342 14.31 6.82 13.28
N LEU A 343 13.32 7.19 14.07
CA LEU A 343 11.97 7.43 13.60
C LEU A 343 11.69 8.94 13.42
N PRO A 344 10.89 9.33 12.43
CA PRO A 344 10.26 8.49 11.41
C PRO A 344 11.30 7.93 10.41
N MET A 345 11.13 6.66 10.03
CA MET A 345 11.99 5.99 9.07
C MET A 345 11.45 6.14 7.66
N ASP A 346 12.35 6.48 6.73
CA ASP A 346 12.07 6.43 5.31
C ASP A 346 12.17 4.98 4.83
N GLY A 347 11.01 4.33 4.71
CA GLY A 347 10.86 2.93 4.37
C GLY A 347 10.60 2.69 2.89
N VAL A 348 10.81 1.45 2.45
CA VAL A 348 10.41 1.02 1.11
C VAL A 348 8.91 0.81 1.00
N THR A 349 8.22 0.68 2.14
CA THR A 349 6.75 0.59 2.22
C THR A 349 6.08 1.94 2.46
N GLY A 350 6.83 2.99 2.77
CA GLY A 350 6.35 4.32 3.09
C GLY A 350 7.10 4.93 4.27
N ARG A 351 6.66 6.09 4.74
CA ARG A 351 7.21 6.73 5.92
C ARG A 351 6.69 6.05 7.18
N ILE A 352 7.57 5.37 7.92
CA ILE A 352 7.19 4.59 9.10
C ILE A 352 7.41 5.39 10.36
N HIS A 353 6.41 5.41 11.23
CA HIS A 353 6.42 6.07 12.53
C HIS A 353 5.76 5.19 13.60
N LEU A 354 5.94 5.55 14.85
CA LEU A 354 5.30 4.89 15.97
C LEU A 354 3.97 5.61 16.26
N ALA A 355 2.84 4.99 15.93
CA ALA A 355 1.50 5.57 16.13
C ALA A 355 1.02 5.39 17.57
N GLU A 356 1.35 4.26 18.18
CA GLU A 356 1.09 3.90 19.57
C GLU A 356 2.38 3.34 20.18
N PRO A 357 2.49 3.18 21.50
CA PRO A 357 3.73 2.76 22.15
C PRO A 357 4.41 1.53 21.54
N ASN A 358 3.62 0.62 20.96
CA ASN A 358 4.11 -0.64 20.40
C ASN A 358 3.65 -0.88 18.95
N LEU A 359 3.02 0.09 18.29
CA LEU A 359 2.47 -0.06 16.95
C LEU A 359 3.20 0.85 15.96
N PHE A 360 3.90 0.23 15.01
CA PHE A 360 4.42 0.92 13.84
C PHE A 360 3.34 1.07 12.79
N GLN A 361 3.19 2.27 12.31
CA GLN A 361 2.31 2.62 11.19
C GLN A 361 3.14 3.23 10.06
N ARG A 362 2.71 3.00 8.82
CA ARG A 362 3.30 3.60 7.64
C ARG A 362 2.33 4.58 6.97
N ASP A 363 2.88 5.67 6.47
CA ASP A 363 2.19 6.55 5.53
C ASP A 363 2.66 6.17 4.14
N ALA A 364 1.73 5.71 3.30
CA ALA A 364 1.98 5.40 1.90
C ALA A 364 2.19 6.69 1.09
N ILE A 365 2.80 6.58 -0.08
CA ILE A 365 2.94 7.73 -0.99
C ILE A 365 1.72 7.87 -1.87
N THR A 366 1.43 9.09 -2.28
CA THR A 366 0.29 9.41 -3.14
C THR A 366 0.64 9.22 -4.61
N ALA A 367 -0.31 8.74 -5.38
CA ALA A 367 -0.21 8.64 -6.82
C ALA A 367 -1.55 8.92 -7.49
N THR A 368 -1.49 9.22 -8.78
CA THR A 368 -2.67 9.39 -9.64
C THR A 368 -2.47 8.56 -10.89
N PHE A 369 -3.53 7.89 -11.34
CA PHE A 369 -3.48 7.26 -12.65
C PHE A 369 -3.49 8.32 -13.75
N ARG A 370 -2.44 8.32 -14.56
CA ARG A 370 -2.29 9.17 -15.76
C ARG A 370 -1.64 8.36 -16.87
N TYR A 371 -2.17 8.50 -18.05
CA TYR A 371 -1.67 7.75 -19.24
C TYR A 371 -1.63 6.24 -19.02
N GLY A 372 -2.59 5.70 -18.25
CA GLY A 372 -2.63 4.28 -17.87
C GLY A 372 -1.55 3.85 -16.88
N ARG A 373 -0.85 4.79 -16.23
CA ARG A 373 0.23 4.54 -15.28
C ARG A 373 -0.10 5.17 -13.92
N GLY A 374 0.26 4.50 -12.84
CA GLY A 374 0.25 5.11 -11.51
C GLY A 374 1.48 6.00 -11.35
N LEU A 375 1.30 7.29 -11.24
CA LEU A 375 2.38 8.27 -11.15
C LEU A 375 2.27 9.09 -9.86
N THR A 376 3.39 9.23 -9.16
CA THR A 376 3.51 10.21 -8.07
C THR A 376 3.49 11.63 -8.64
N PRO A 377 3.28 12.69 -7.83
CA PRO A 377 3.32 14.07 -8.31
C PRO A 377 4.61 14.40 -9.06
N GLU A 378 5.76 13.95 -8.56
CA GLU A 378 7.07 14.14 -9.19
C GLU A 378 7.18 13.34 -10.50
N GLY A 379 6.74 12.08 -10.50
CA GLY A 379 6.69 11.22 -11.67
C GLY A 379 5.78 11.78 -12.76
N LEU A 380 4.63 12.36 -12.38
CA LEU A 380 3.73 13.02 -13.31
C LEU A 380 4.39 14.25 -13.95
N ALA A 381 5.00 15.11 -13.14
CA ALA A 381 5.70 16.30 -13.65
C ALA A 381 6.84 15.92 -14.62
N ALA A 382 7.58 14.85 -14.33
CA ALA A 382 8.64 14.35 -15.21
C ALA A 382 8.08 13.86 -16.57
N VAL A 383 7.01 13.06 -16.55
CA VAL A 383 6.35 12.56 -17.78
C VAL A 383 5.75 13.70 -18.58
N GLU A 384 5.14 14.69 -17.95
CA GLU A 384 4.58 15.86 -18.65
C GLU A 384 5.68 16.72 -19.28
N ALA A 385 6.81 16.91 -18.60
CA ALA A 385 7.97 17.61 -19.15
C ALA A 385 8.56 16.89 -20.36
N GLU A 386 8.71 15.56 -20.29
CA GLU A 386 9.18 14.72 -21.40
C GLU A 386 8.25 14.85 -22.61
N ARG A 387 6.93 14.74 -22.41
CA ARG A 387 5.94 14.88 -23.47
C ARG A 387 5.94 16.27 -24.10
N ALA A 388 6.09 17.30 -23.29
CA ALA A 388 6.20 18.67 -23.77
C ALA A 388 7.45 18.86 -24.64
N ALA A 389 8.59 18.32 -24.22
CA ALA A 389 9.85 18.36 -24.97
C ALA A 389 9.73 17.59 -26.28
N ALA A 390 9.15 16.38 -26.28
CA ALA A 390 8.92 15.58 -27.48
C ALA A 390 8.02 16.32 -28.49
N LYS A 391 6.93 16.93 -28.03
CA LYS A 391 6.04 17.74 -28.86
C LYS A 391 6.73 18.98 -29.45
N ALA A 392 7.57 19.65 -28.66
CA ALA A 392 8.35 20.79 -29.13
C ALA A 392 9.36 20.37 -30.23
N ALA A 393 10.04 19.22 -30.02
CA ALA A 393 10.96 18.66 -31.01
C ALA A 393 10.24 18.27 -32.33
N GLU A 394 9.05 17.66 -32.25
CA GLU A 394 8.22 17.32 -33.41
C GLU A 394 7.82 18.58 -34.20
N ILE A 395 7.36 19.64 -33.50
CA ILE A 395 6.99 20.92 -34.14
C ILE A 395 8.22 21.54 -34.81
N ALA A 396 9.38 21.52 -34.17
CA ALA A 396 10.63 22.04 -34.72
C ALA A 396 11.06 21.26 -35.98
N ALA A 397 11.00 19.93 -35.92
CA ALA A 397 11.30 19.08 -37.08
C ALA A 397 10.34 19.33 -38.26
N ARG A 398 9.04 19.49 -37.99
CA ARG A 398 8.05 19.81 -39.01
C ARG A 398 8.34 21.17 -39.66
N ARG A 399 8.62 22.22 -38.89
CA ARG A 399 8.99 23.54 -39.41
C ARG A 399 10.27 23.50 -40.23
N ALA A 400 11.28 22.74 -39.82
CA ALA A 400 12.52 22.55 -40.56
C ALA A 400 12.25 21.85 -41.90
N ALA A 401 11.38 20.85 -41.95
CA ALA A 401 10.99 20.18 -43.20
C ALA A 401 10.20 21.08 -44.15
N GLU A 402 9.28 21.89 -43.63
CA GLU A 402 8.52 22.88 -44.41
C GLU A 402 9.44 23.94 -45.04
N ASN A 403 10.47 24.40 -44.29
CA ASN A 403 11.46 25.38 -44.80
C ASN A 403 12.50 24.78 -45.75
N ALA A 404 12.69 23.45 -45.75
CA ALA A 404 13.62 22.75 -46.62
C ALA A 404 13.00 22.35 -47.98
N THR A 405 11.68 22.49 -48.18
CA THR A 405 11.01 22.23 -49.46
C THR A 405 11.19 23.45 -50.36
N PRO A 406 11.94 23.37 -51.48
CA PRO A 406 12.08 24.51 -52.38
C PRO A 406 10.72 24.87 -52.98
N ALA A 407 10.44 26.19 -53.06
CA ALA A 407 9.25 26.66 -53.78
C ALA A 407 9.26 26.21 -55.24
N PRO A 408 8.10 25.85 -55.80
CA PRO A 408 7.99 25.32 -57.19
C PRO A 408 8.44 26.31 -58.24
#